data_53a24e4815af36c1252dfd9e60e8d95d
#
_entry.id   53a24e4815af36c1252dfd9e60e8d95d
#
_cell.length_a   1.000
_cell.length_b   1.000
_cell.length_c   1.000
_cell.angle_alpha   90.00
_cell.angle_beta   90.00
_cell.angle_gamma   90.00
#
_symmetry.space_group_name_H-M   'P 1'
#
loop_
_entity.id
_entity.type
_entity.pdbx_description
1 polymer ?
#
loop_
_entity_poly.entity_id
_entity_poly.type
_entity_poly.pdbx_seq_one_letter_code
_entity_poly.pdbx_strand_id
1 'polypeptide(L)'
;MQPGDLAKPIRCRYTSYMPKKPQLSITRPQSRLRKRYVFALVLIPLIAVCISLGALYWPKIAHKLHSLRVASSVDPSRGEATFPQIDTINLHPTRQKIISLAKTEFEAQSAGTKFSQGVREAWCADFVSWVMQQANAPLKNPHTGGWRIPGTFTLREYYEAAGRFKPIGSGYQPRPGDVAIYRGSPVFGDHTNIVLKNNDGVLTTVGGNEMNRIRVFTNHDKRYDGLLGYGVLAE
;
A
#
# COMPACT_ATOMS: atom_id res chain seq x y z
N MET A 1 67.35 24.07 9.79
CA MET A 1 68.56 23.95 8.95
C MET A 1 68.16 24.01 7.50
N GLN A 2 68.78 24.90 6.79
CA GLN A 2 68.60 25.32 5.41
C GLN A 2 69.11 24.30 4.38
N PRO A 3 69.22 24.70 3.07
CA PRO A 3 68.23 24.73 1.96
C PRO A 3 68.85 24.17 0.66
N GLY A 4 68.12 24.29 -0.44
CA GLY A 4 68.66 24.36 -1.77
C GLY A 4 68.51 23.09 -2.62
N ASP A 5 67.85 23.15 -3.74
CA ASP A 5 68.51 23.50 -4.99
C ASP A 5 67.49 23.74 -6.14
N LEU A 6 67.85 24.78 -6.87
CA LEU A 6 67.20 25.29 -8.05
C LEU A 6 67.46 24.44 -9.29
N ALA A 7 66.46 23.99 -10.01
CA ALA A 7 66.61 23.37 -11.32
C ALA A 7 66.44 24.41 -12.44
N LYS A 8 67.38 24.43 -13.39
CA LYS A 8 67.55 25.34 -14.56
C LYS A 8 66.53 25.00 -15.67
N PRO A 9 66.15 25.96 -16.48
CA PRO A 9 65.20 25.76 -17.57
C PRO A 9 65.82 25.17 -18.83
N ILE A 10 65.12 24.21 -19.43
CA ILE A 10 65.48 23.59 -20.73
C ILE A 10 64.87 24.43 -21.85
N ARG A 11 65.77 24.92 -22.73
CA ARG A 11 65.40 25.60 -23.99
C ARG A 11 65.01 24.59 -25.04
N CYS A 12 63.74 24.61 -25.48
CA CYS A 12 63.33 23.93 -26.69
C CYS A 12 63.61 24.76 -27.93
N ARG A 13 64.35 24.17 -28.87
CA ARG A 13 64.55 24.72 -30.23
C ARG A 13 63.30 24.38 -31.07
N TYR A 14 62.73 25.40 -31.64
CA TYR A 14 61.73 25.29 -32.66
C TYR A 14 62.35 25.03 -34.03
N THR A 15 62.07 23.88 -34.61
CA THR A 15 62.34 23.62 -36.04
C THR A 15 61.02 23.63 -36.78
N SER A 16 60.88 24.63 -37.63
CA SER A 16 59.71 24.81 -38.48
C SER A 16 59.70 23.79 -39.62
N TYR A 17 58.75 22.86 -39.57
CA TYR A 17 58.47 21.95 -40.68
C TYR A 17 57.20 22.36 -41.35
N MET A 18 57.19 22.81 -42.60
CA MET A 18 56.00 23.06 -43.42
C MET A 18 55.68 21.80 -44.22
N PRO A 19 54.48 21.26 -44.02
CA PRO A 19 53.97 20.18 -44.86
C PRO A 19 53.34 20.71 -46.15
N LYS A 20 53.62 20.04 -47.26
CA LYS A 20 53.06 20.30 -48.62
C LYS A 20 51.58 19.99 -48.59
N LYS A 21 50.81 20.90 -49.21
CA LYS A 21 49.32 20.71 -49.40
C LYS A 21 49.04 19.48 -50.25
N PRO A 22 48.15 18.57 -49.83
CA PRO A 22 47.66 17.51 -50.71
C PRO A 22 46.62 18.04 -51.67
N GLN A 23 46.75 17.63 -52.94
CA GLN A 23 45.70 17.91 -53.96
C GLN A 23 44.50 16.99 -53.71
N LEU A 24 43.30 17.59 -53.54
CA LEU A 24 42.07 16.87 -53.44
C LEU A 24 41.58 16.45 -54.84
N SER A 25 41.59 15.16 -55.11
CA SER A 25 40.81 14.57 -56.22
C SER A 25 39.35 14.39 -55.77
N ILE A 26 38.44 15.14 -56.38
CA ILE A 26 37.00 15.05 -56.13
C ILE A 26 36.45 13.90 -56.95
N THR A 27 36.35 12.71 -56.35
CA THR A 27 35.50 11.61 -56.86
C THR A 27 34.15 11.67 -56.13
N ARG A 28 33.08 12.04 -56.82
CA ARG A 28 31.70 11.99 -56.29
C ARG A 28 31.23 10.57 -56.17
N PRO A 29 30.83 10.05 -54.99
CA PRO A 29 30.17 8.74 -54.90
C PRO A 29 28.69 8.87 -55.23
N GLN A 30 28.24 8.43 -56.38
CA GLN A 30 26.80 8.36 -56.73
C GLN A 30 25.99 7.30 -55.93
N SER A 31 26.61 6.56 -55.03
CA SER A 31 25.97 5.50 -54.25
C SER A 31 25.18 5.96 -53.01
N ARG A 32 25.40 7.23 -52.56
CA ARG A 32 24.71 7.71 -51.33
C ARG A 32 23.24 8.11 -51.52
N LEU A 33 22.82 8.46 -52.71
CA LEU A 33 21.42 8.86 -52.98
C LEU A 33 20.47 7.64 -52.96
N ARG A 34 20.85 6.50 -53.54
CA ARG A 34 19.99 5.30 -53.55
C ARG A 34 19.71 4.76 -52.11
N LYS A 35 20.70 4.80 -51.22
CA LYS A 35 20.51 4.32 -49.84
C LYS A 35 19.58 5.24 -49.04
N ARG A 36 19.51 6.52 -49.32
CA ARG A 36 18.64 7.48 -48.65
C ARG A 36 17.16 7.27 -49.04
N TYR A 37 16.88 6.94 -50.30
CA TYR A 37 15.51 6.68 -50.76
C TYR A 37 14.96 5.34 -50.28
N VAL A 38 15.79 4.30 -50.18
CA VAL A 38 15.38 2.99 -49.65
C VAL A 38 15.11 3.13 -48.11
N PHE A 39 15.91 3.88 -47.40
CA PHE A 39 15.70 4.15 -45.98
C PHE A 39 14.40 4.95 -45.72
N ALA A 40 14.09 5.93 -46.57
CA ALA A 40 12.86 6.71 -46.43
C ALA A 40 11.60 5.89 -46.76
N LEU A 41 11.66 5.05 -47.83
CA LEU A 41 10.53 4.23 -48.27
C LEU A 41 10.16 3.10 -47.30
N VAL A 42 11.10 2.65 -46.47
CA VAL A 42 10.84 1.61 -45.46
C VAL A 42 10.56 2.20 -44.08
N LEU A 43 11.30 3.22 -43.68
CA LEU A 43 11.17 3.79 -42.33
C LEU A 43 9.88 4.59 -42.15
N ILE A 44 9.45 5.35 -43.14
CA ILE A 44 8.24 6.17 -43.07
C ILE A 44 6.99 5.34 -42.84
N PRO A 45 6.71 4.29 -43.60
CA PRO A 45 5.55 3.45 -43.33
C PRO A 45 5.64 2.69 -42.01
N LEU A 46 6.83 2.29 -41.60
CA LEU A 46 7.02 1.64 -40.29
C LEU A 46 6.68 2.59 -39.11
N ILE A 47 7.10 3.83 -39.20
CA ILE A 47 6.76 4.88 -38.23
C ILE A 47 5.27 5.16 -38.25
N ALA A 48 4.65 5.24 -39.44
CA ALA A 48 3.21 5.43 -39.57
C ALA A 48 2.40 4.29 -38.94
N VAL A 49 2.82 3.03 -39.14
CA VAL A 49 2.21 1.87 -38.47
C VAL A 49 2.39 1.92 -36.95
N CYS A 50 3.57 2.28 -36.46
CA CYS A 50 3.79 2.43 -35.02
C CYS A 50 2.94 3.54 -34.40
N ILE A 51 2.79 4.68 -35.09
CA ILE A 51 1.91 5.78 -34.66
C ILE A 51 0.44 5.34 -34.66
N SER A 52 0.00 4.65 -35.69
CA SER A 52 -1.38 4.16 -35.80
C SER A 52 -1.70 3.10 -34.74
N LEU A 53 -0.80 2.16 -34.51
CA LEU A 53 -0.92 1.19 -33.41
C LEU A 53 -0.87 1.88 -32.05
N GLY A 54 0.02 2.86 -31.88
CA GLY A 54 0.09 3.68 -30.68
C GLY A 54 -1.24 4.40 -30.42
N ALA A 55 -1.83 5.03 -31.42
CA ALA A 55 -3.10 5.73 -31.31
C ALA A 55 -4.29 4.79 -30.96
N LEU A 56 -4.29 3.56 -31.50
CA LEU A 56 -5.32 2.56 -31.20
C LEU A 56 -5.21 1.96 -29.79
N TYR A 57 -3.99 1.76 -29.29
CA TYR A 57 -3.76 1.15 -27.99
C TYR A 57 -3.53 2.14 -26.86
N TRP A 58 -3.20 3.40 -27.19
CA TRP A 58 -2.93 4.46 -26.21
C TRP A 58 -4.07 4.70 -25.21
N PRO A 59 -5.36 4.74 -25.62
CA PRO A 59 -6.45 4.92 -24.65
C PRO A 59 -6.51 3.78 -23.64
N LYS A 60 -6.27 2.53 -24.06
CA LYS A 60 -6.26 1.35 -23.18
C LYS A 60 -5.07 1.36 -22.23
N ILE A 61 -3.90 1.76 -22.73
CA ILE A 61 -2.67 1.88 -21.94
C ILE A 61 -2.78 3.08 -20.99
N ALA A 62 -3.26 4.22 -21.46
CA ALA A 62 -3.46 5.41 -20.65
C ALA A 62 -4.46 5.17 -19.50
N HIS A 63 -5.56 4.47 -19.78
CA HIS A 63 -6.52 4.09 -18.74
C HIS A 63 -5.90 3.16 -17.70
N LYS A 64 -5.11 2.18 -18.13
CA LYS A 64 -4.40 1.27 -17.22
C LYS A 64 -3.29 1.99 -16.44
N LEU A 65 -2.57 2.91 -17.06
CA LEU A 65 -1.56 3.74 -16.38
C LEU A 65 -2.20 4.75 -15.42
N HIS A 66 -3.36 5.31 -15.78
CA HIS A 66 -4.11 6.19 -14.89
C HIS A 66 -4.62 5.42 -13.66
N SER A 67 -5.17 4.22 -13.85
CA SER A 67 -5.59 3.37 -12.73
C SER A 67 -4.41 2.97 -11.83
N LEU A 68 -3.25 2.67 -12.41
CA LEU A 68 -2.02 2.39 -11.65
C LEU A 68 -1.46 3.64 -10.94
N ARG A 69 -1.55 4.84 -11.54
CA ARG A 69 -1.15 6.08 -10.89
C ARG A 69 -2.09 6.47 -9.76
N VAL A 70 -3.39 6.29 -9.91
CA VAL A 70 -4.36 6.51 -8.84
C VAL A 70 -4.10 5.54 -7.69
N ALA A 71 -3.82 4.27 -8.00
CA ALA A 71 -3.45 3.27 -6.99
C ALA A 71 -2.10 3.58 -6.30
N SER A 72 -1.14 4.21 -7.01
CA SER A 72 0.17 4.56 -6.44
C SER A 72 0.23 5.92 -5.74
N SER A 73 -0.78 6.77 -5.91
CA SER A 73 -0.87 8.07 -5.23
C SER A 73 -1.56 8.01 -3.86
N VAL A 74 -2.19 6.87 -3.53
CA VAL A 74 -2.67 6.64 -2.17
C VAL A 74 -1.45 6.26 -1.33
N ASP A 75 -1.04 7.18 -0.46
CA ASP A 75 -0.04 6.89 0.57
C ASP A 75 -0.58 5.72 1.41
N PRO A 76 0.01 4.53 1.28
CA PRO A 76 -0.51 3.36 1.93
C PRO A 76 -0.47 3.49 3.46
N SER A 77 0.29 4.45 4.01
CA SER A 77 0.30 4.74 5.45
C SER A 77 -0.95 5.50 5.91
N ARG A 78 -1.71 6.10 4.99
CA ARG A 78 -2.87 6.94 5.33
C ARG A 78 -4.20 6.20 5.45
N GLY A 79 -4.30 4.97 4.90
CA GLY A 79 -5.57 4.24 4.82
C GLY A 79 -6.52 4.80 3.76
N GLU A 80 -7.71 4.25 3.69
CA GLU A 80 -8.75 4.74 2.78
C GLU A 80 -9.24 6.14 3.23
N ALA A 81 -9.41 7.04 2.28
CA ALA A 81 -9.89 8.39 2.57
C ALA A 81 -11.38 8.42 2.97
N THR A 82 -12.15 7.43 2.55
CA THR A 82 -13.59 7.30 2.80
C THR A 82 -13.93 5.92 3.31
N PHE A 83 -14.98 5.83 4.13
CA PHE A 83 -15.50 4.53 4.55
C PHE A 83 -16.12 3.80 3.34
N PRO A 84 -15.77 2.54 3.10
CA PRO A 84 -16.25 1.81 1.93
C PRO A 84 -17.75 1.52 2.03
N GLN A 85 -18.40 1.40 0.86
CA GLN A 85 -19.77 0.91 0.79
C GLN A 85 -19.78 -0.57 1.21
N ILE A 86 -20.58 -0.91 2.21
CA ILE A 86 -20.78 -2.29 2.68
C ILE A 86 -22.23 -2.67 2.42
N ASP A 87 -22.44 -3.79 1.74
CA ASP A 87 -23.78 -4.37 1.68
C ASP A 87 -24.10 -5.01 3.03
N THR A 88 -25.06 -4.43 3.71
CA THR A 88 -25.50 -4.86 5.04
C THR A 88 -26.90 -5.47 5.05
N ILE A 89 -27.61 -5.49 3.91
CA ILE A 89 -29.03 -5.87 3.83
C ILE A 89 -29.27 -7.28 4.39
N ASN A 90 -28.39 -8.21 4.06
CA ASN A 90 -28.51 -9.61 4.46
C ASN A 90 -27.68 -9.97 5.71
N LEU A 91 -27.10 -8.99 6.39
CA LEU A 91 -26.37 -9.23 7.63
C LEU A 91 -27.31 -9.31 8.83
N HIS A 92 -26.91 -10.11 9.83
CA HIS A 92 -27.59 -10.11 11.13
C HIS A 92 -27.60 -8.67 11.72
N PRO A 93 -28.68 -8.24 12.40
CA PRO A 93 -28.82 -6.87 12.93
C PRO A 93 -27.62 -6.40 13.76
N THR A 94 -27.02 -7.29 14.54
CA THR A 94 -25.81 -6.97 15.32
C THR A 94 -24.63 -6.59 14.42
N ARG A 95 -24.42 -7.30 13.30
CA ARG A 95 -23.37 -6.98 12.33
C ARG A 95 -23.63 -5.65 11.65
N GLN A 96 -24.89 -5.38 11.27
CA GLN A 96 -25.28 -4.07 10.72
C GLN A 96 -24.94 -2.95 11.69
N LYS A 97 -25.23 -3.16 12.98
CA LYS A 97 -24.95 -2.19 14.03
C LYS A 97 -23.45 -1.97 14.24
N ILE A 98 -22.65 -3.05 14.23
CA ILE A 98 -21.18 -2.98 14.31
C ILE A 98 -20.62 -2.12 13.16
N ILE A 99 -21.03 -2.40 11.93
CA ILE A 99 -20.58 -1.66 10.74
C ILE A 99 -20.99 -0.19 10.81
N SER A 100 -22.23 0.09 11.21
CA SER A 100 -22.74 1.46 11.36
C SER A 100 -21.96 2.24 12.42
N LEU A 101 -21.68 1.65 13.58
CA LEU A 101 -20.87 2.26 14.64
C LEU A 101 -19.44 2.51 14.19
N ALA A 102 -18.81 1.52 13.56
CA ALA A 102 -17.46 1.66 13.04
C ALA A 102 -17.35 2.79 12.00
N LYS A 103 -18.37 2.93 11.13
CA LYS A 103 -18.47 4.04 10.17
C LYS A 103 -18.58 5.38 10.89
N THR A 104 -19.50 5.50 11.85
CA THR A 104 -19.71 6.73 12.63
C THR A 104 -18.41 7.17 13.31
N GLU A 105 -17.68 6.25 13.93
CA GLU A 105 -16.43 6.56 14.62
C GLU A 105 -15.29 6.88 13.65
N PHE A 106 -15.25 6.22 12.49
CA PHE A 106 -14.33 6.55 11.41
C PHE A 106 -14.55 7.99 10.89
N GLU A 107 -15.81 8.39 10.71
CA GLU A 107 -16.14 9.75 10.24
C GLU A 107 -15.88 10.80 11.34
N ALA A 108 -16.17 10.48 12.57
CA ALA A 108 -15.98 11.38 13.72
C ALA A 108 -14.51 11.50 14.16
N GLN A 109 -13.67 10.50 13.86
CA GLN A 109 -12.27 10.42 14.33
C GLN A 109 -12.16 10.67 15.85
N SER A 110 -13.04 10.04 16.63
CA SER A 110 -13.05 10.18 18.09
C SER A 110 -11.70 9.81 18.71
N ALA A 111 -11.31 10.52 19.76
CA ALA A 111 -10.06 10.27 20.47
C ALA A 111 -10.03 8.88 21.13
N GLY A 112 -8.86 8.21 21.14
CA GLY A 112 -8.68 6.88 21.71
C GLY A 112 -9.16 6.74 23.16
N THR A 113 -9.07 7.82 23.95
CA THR A 113 -9.55 7.87 25.33
C THR A 113 -11.06 7.65 25.49
N LYS A 114 -11.84 7.86 24.42
CA LYS A 114 -13.28 7.49 24.38
C LYS A 114 -13.45 5.98 24.54
N PHE A 115 -12.65 5.20 23.85
CA PHE A 115 -12.75 3.75 23.80
C PHE A 115 -12.11 3.09 25.02
N SER A 116 -11.01 3.69 25.51
CA SER A 116 -10.23 3.21 26.67
C SER A 116 -10.70 3.74 28.02
N GLN A 117 -11.90 4.35 28.08
CA GLN A 117 -12.45 4.92 29.35
C GLN A 117 -11.53 5.96 30.01
N GLY A 118 -10.91 6.81 29.19
CA GLY A 118 -10.03 7.88 29.68
C GLY A 118 -8.55 7.50 29.80
N VAL A 119 -8.20 6.23 29.69
CA VAL A 119 -6.80 5.77 29.79
C VAL A 119 -6.03 6.10 28.50
N ARG A 120 -4.79 6.57 28.63
CA ARG A 120 -3.88 6.81 27.51
C ARG A 120 -3.01 5.58 27.26
N GLU A 121 -3.40 4.77 26.32
CA GLU A 121 -2.72 3.51 25.96
C GLU A 121 -2.91 3.18 24.49
N ALA A 122 -2.37 2.04 24.02
CA ALA A 122 -2.68 1.48 22.71
C ALA A 122 -4.14 0.98 22.70
N TRP A 123 -4.99 1.59 21.91
CA TRP A 123 -6.45 1.44 22.01
C TRP A 123 -7.12 0.67 20.85
N CYS A 124 -6.37 -0.14 20.11
CA CYS A 124 -6.96 -0.95 19.03
C CYS A 124 -7.97 -1.98 19.56
N ALA A 125 -7.64 -2.69 20.63
CA ALA A 125 -8.54 -3.65 21.26
C ALA A 125 -9.66 -2.98 22.05
N ASP A 126 -9.42 -1.81 22.62
CA ASP A 126 -10.45 -0.97 23.24
C ASP A 126 -11.50 -0.52 22.22
N PHE A 127 -11.07 -0.09 21.03
CA PHE A 127 -11.98 0.27 19.94
C PHE A 127 -12.90 -0.90 19.57
N VAL A 128 -12.34 -2.09 19.36
CA VAL A 128 -13.11 -3.29 19.07
C VAL A 128 -14.10 -3.58 20.21
N SER A 129 -13.62 -3.61 21.45
CA SER A 129 -14.45 -3.89 22.63
C SER A 129 -15.59 -2.89 22.80
N TRP A 130 -15.31 -1.61 22.56
CA TRP A 130 -16.31 -0.55 22.64
C TRP A 130 -17.36 -0.69 21.54
N VAL A 131 -16.97 -0.93 20.30
CA VAL A 131 -17.91 -1.14 19.19
C VAL A 131 -18.81 -2.34 19.47
N MET A 132 -18.25 -3.45 19.96
CA MET A 132 -19.04 -4.64 20.34
C MET A 132 -20.01 -4.34 21.48
N GLN A 133 -19.59 -3.62 22.50
CA GLN A 133 -20.45 -3.19 23.60
C GLN A 133 -21.63 -2.34 23.11
N GLN A 134 -21.37 -1.34 22.26
CA GLN A 134 -22.41 -0.47 21.71
C GLN A 134 -23.34 -1.19 20.72
N ALA A 135 -22.86 -2.27 20.12
CA ALA A 135 -23.67 -3.10 19.22
C ALA A 135 -24.51 -4.15 19.95
N ASN A 136 -24.60 -4.12 21.28
CA ASN A 136 -25.29 -5.11 22.11
C ASN A 136 -24.72 -6.53 21.98
N ALA A 137 -23.42 -6.63 21.68
CA ALA A 137 -22.65 -7.88 21.62
C ALA A 137 -21.39 -7.79 22.50
N PRO A 138 -21.54 -7.48 23.81
CA PRO A 138 -20.42 -7.21 24.69
C PRO A 138 -19.48 -8.42 24.76
N LEU A 139 -18.20 -8.13 24.70
CA LEU A 139 -17.16 -9.11 25.02
C LEU A 139 -17.14 -9.32 26.55
N LYS A 140 -16.46 -10.37 26.98
CA LYS A 140 -16.27 -10.61 28.41
C LYS A 140 -14.77 -10.81 28.67
N ASN A 141 -14.12 -9.84 29.28
CA ASN A 141 -12.71 -9.92 29.62
C ASN A 141 -12.47 -11.11 30.56
N PRO A 142 -11.64 -12.11 30.17
CA PRO A 142 -11.44 -13.30 30.96
C PRO A 142 -10.79 -13.05 32.32
N HIS A 143 -10.10 -11.90 32.50
CA HIS A 143 -9.40 -11.57 33.73
C HIS A 143 -10.21 -10.69 34.67
N THR A 144 -11.09 -9.82 34.13
CA THR A 144 -11.85 -8.84 34.94
C THR A 144 -13.36 -9.08 34.93
N GLY A 145 -13.88 -9.87 33.96
CA GLY A 145 -15.30 -10.06 33.75
C GLY A 145 -16.01 -8.90 33.06
N GLY A 146 -15.38 -7.75 32.92
CA GLY A 146 -15.93 -6.56 32.25
C GLY A 146 -15.97 -6.71 30.71
N TRP A 147 -16.67 -5.80 30.06
CA TRP A 147 -16.77 -5.80 28.59
C TRP A 147 -15.50 -5.29 27.90
N ARG A 148 -14.71 -4.46 28.56
CA ARG A 148 -13.50 -3.86 28.00
C ARG A 148 -12.34 -4.85 28.02
N ILE A 149 -11.74 -5.06 26.86
CA ILE A 149 -10.51 -5.88 26.69
C ILE A 149 -9.46 -4.99 26.04
N PRO A 150 -8.51 -4.42 26.79
CA PRO A 150 -7.55 -3.45 26.26
C PRO A 150 -6.40 -4.07 25.46
N GLY A 151 -6.15 -5.37 25.61
CA GLY A 151 -5.04 -6.07 24.98
C GLY A 151 -5.46 -7.06 23.88
N THR A 152 -4.74 -7.08 22.77
CA THR A 152 -4.99 -8.03 21.68
C THR A 152 -4.79 -9.48 22.09
N PHE A 153 -3.82 -9.75 22.97
CA PHE A 153 -3.61 -11.07 23.55
C PHE A 153 -4.84 -11.53 24.34
N THR A 154 -5.35 -10.72 25.25
CA THR A 154 -6.53 -11.03 26.04
C THR A 154 -7.79 -11.12 25.19
N LEU A 155 -7.87 -10.34 24.11
CA LEU A 155 -8.95 -10.44 23.13
C LEU A 155 -8.95 -11.80 22.43
N ARG A 156 -7.77 -12.31 22.08
CA ARG A 156 -7.63 -13.67 21.54
C ARG A 156 -8.04 -14.73 22.55
N GLU A 157 -7.55 -14.64 23.80
CA GLU A 157 -7.95 -15.56 24.88
C GLU A 157 -9.48 -15.63 25.04
N TYR A 158 -10.14 -14.48 24.99
CA TYR A 158 -11.61 -14.45 25.04
C TYR A 158 -12.25 -15.25 23.92
N TYR A 159 -11.80 -15.07 22.66
CA TYR A 159 -12.37 -15.81 21.53
C TYR A 159 -12.02 -17.29 21.56
N GLU A 160 -10.83 -17.65 22.02
CA GLU A 160 -10.42 -19.05 22.22
C GLU A 160 -11.28 -19.73 23.29
N ALA A 161 -11.41 -19.11 24.46
CA ALA A 161 -12.20 -19.63 25.55
C ALA A 161 -13.71 -19.76 25.21
N ALA A 162 -14.20 -18.88 24.34
CA ALA A 162 -15.58 -18.93 23.83
C ALA A 162 -15.77 -19.93 22.67
N GLY A 163 -14.72 -20.64 22.21
CA GLY A 163 -14.78 -21.52 21.04
C GLY A 163 -15.02 -20.80 19.72
N ARG A 164 -14.81 -19.49 19.68
CA ARG A 164 -15.10 -18.60 18.55
C ARG A 164 -13.86 -18.01 17.87
N PHE A 165 -12.68 -18.48 18.22
CA PHE A 165 -11.48 -18.16 17.46
C PHE A 165 -11.33 -19.12 16.27
N LYS A 166 -11.16 -18.55 15.08
CA LYS A 166 -10.91 -19.29 13.83
C LYS A 166 -9.49 -18.98 13.35
N PRO A 167 -8.52 -19.89 13.57
CA PRO A 167 -7.15 -19.65 13.15
C PRO A 167 -7.02 -19.60 11.62
N ILE A 168 -5.99 -18.94 11.13
CA ILE A 168 -5.59 -19.00 9.72
C ILE A 168 -5.37 -20.46 9.32
N GLY A 169 -5.82 -20.81 8.11
CA GLY A 169 -5.76 -22.21 7.62
C GLY A 169 -6.94 -23.09 8.06
N SER A 170 -7.84 -22.60 8.91
CA SER A 170 -9.06 -23.36 9.30
C SER A 170 -10.12 -23.46 8.19
N GLY A 171 -9.93 -22.78 7.05
CA GLY A 171 -10.93 -22.69 5.98
C GLY A 171 -12.05 -21.68 6.26
N TYR A 172 -12.05 -21.02 7.41
CA TYR A 172 -13.05 -20.02 7.75
C TYR A 172 -12.91 -18.78 6.87
N GLN A 173 -14.04 -18.32 6.32
CA GLN A 173 -14.12 -17.09 5.56
C GLN A 173 -14.72 -15.98 6.46
N PRO A 174 -13.92 -14.96 6.82
CA PRO A 174 -14.41 -13.91 7.71
C PRO A 174 -15.51 -13.08 7.06
N ARG A 175 -16.50 -12.71 7.86
CA ARG A 175 -17.66 -11.93 7.46
C ARG A 175 -17.58 -10.51 8.06
N PRO A 176 -18.28 -9.52 7.48
CA PRO A 176 -18.39 -8.19 8.06
C PRO A 176 -18.80 -8.26 9.55
N GLY A 177 -18.07 -7.53 10.41
CA GLY A 177 -18.27 -7.54 11.86
C GLY A 177 -17.43 -8.56 12.63
N ASP A 178 -16.75 -9.51 11.98
CA ASP A 178 -15.75 -10.35 12.64
C ASP A 178 -14.50 -9.53 13.00
N VAL A 179 -13.70 -10.06 13.91
CA VAL A 179 -12.50 -9.38 14.42
C VAL A 179 -11.25 -10.08 13.92
N ALA A 180 -10.43 -9.39 13.14
CA ALA A 180 -9.13 -9.86 12.74
C ALA A 180 -8.10 -9.60 13.85
N ILE A 181 -7.29 -10.60 14.20
CA ILE A 181 -6.29 -10.53 15.27
C ILE A 181 -4.92 -10.84 14.72
N TYR A 182 -3.96 -9.94 14.94
CA TYR A 182 -2.61 -9.98 14.41
C TYR A 182 -1.57 -10.05 15.53
N ARG A 183 -0.41 -10.64 15.23
CA ARG A 183 0.76 -10.66 16.09
C ARG A 183 1.99 -10.26 15.30
N GLY A 184 2.75 -9.32 15.85
CA GLY A 184 4.02 -8.91 15.25
C GLY A 184 3.89 -8.31 13.86
N SER A 185 2.78 -7.61 13.57
CA SER A 185 2.65 -6.86 12.32
C SER A 185 3.83 -5.91 12.14
N PRO A 186 4.46 -5.84 10.96
CA PRO A 186 5.60 -4.95 10.72
C PRO A 186 5.30 -3.47 10.96
N VAL A 187 4.04 -3.06 10.87
CA VAL A 187 3.61 -1.65 11.00
C VAL A 187 3.00 -1.35 12.36
N PHE A 188 2.22 -2.27 12.91
CA PHE A 188 1.41 -2.01 14.10
C PHE A 188 1.79 -2.89 15.32
N GLY A 189 2.71 -3.85 15.15
CA GLY A 189 2.99 -4.84 16.19
C GLY A 189 1.82 -5.80 16.40
N ASP A 190 1.43 -6.03 17.65
CA ASP A 190 0.22 -6.76 17.99
C ASP A 190 -0.99 -5.85 17.77
N HIS A 191 -1.94 -6.28 16.92
CA HIS A 191 -3.02 -5.44 16.47
C HIS A 191 -4.34 -6.19 16.28
N THR A 192 -5.44 -5.44 16.18
CA THR A 192 -6.77 -5.99 15.92
C THR A 192 -7.66 -4.97 15.19
N ASN A 193 -8.49 -5.49 14.28
CA ASN A 193 -9.40 -4.70 13.46
C ASN A 193 -10.75 -5.39 13.34
N ILE A 194 -11.78 -4.64 12.95
CA ILE A 194 -13.08 -5.17 12.54
C ILE A 194 -13.07 -5.41 11.03
N VAL A 195 -13.46 -6.59 10.58
CA VAL A 195 -13.61 -6.92 9.16
C VAL A 195 -14.81 -6.18 8.57
N LEU A 196 -14.61 -5.50 7.46
CA LEU A 196 -15.64 -4.83 6.68
C LEU A 196 -16.03 -5.60 5.43
N LYS A 197 -15.02 -6.18 4.74
CA LYS A 197 -15.18 -7.00 3.54
C LYS A 197 -14.13 -8.11 3.50
N ASN A 198 -14.50 -9.19 2.83
CA ASN A 198 -13.59 -10.23 2.40
C ASN A 198 -13.88 -10.54 0.92
N ASN A 199 -12.98 -10.17 0.04
CA ASN A 199 -13.07 -10.44 -1.39
C ASN A 199 -11.98 -11.46 -1.72
N ASP A 200 -12.32 -12.74 -1.70
CA ASP A 200 -11.41 -13.85 -2.02
C ASP A 200 -10.08 -13.81 -1.23
N GLY A 201 -10.17 -13.52 0.06
CA GLY A 201 -9.01 -13.42 0.94
C GLY A 201 -8.40 -12.01 1.05
N VAL A 202 -8.82 -11.06 0.20
CA VAL A 202 -8.45 -9.66 0.34
C VAL A 202 -9.38 -8.99 1.34
N LEU A 203 -8.86 -8.72 2.52
CA LEU A 203 -9.64 -8.11 3.60
C LEU A 203 -9.65 -6.59 3.47
N THR A 204 -10.83 -5.99 3.70
CA THR A 204 -10.95 -4.58 4.08
C THR A 204 -11.35 -4.54 5.54
N THR A 205 -10.61 -3.81 6.35
CA THR A 205 -10.82 -3.72 7.79
C THR A 205 -10.87 -2.27 8.27
N VAL A 206 -11.47 -2.04 9.42
CA VAL A 206 -11.41 -0.78 10.16
C VAL A 206 -10.79 -1.02 11.52
N GLY A 207 -9.80 -0.23 11.89
CA GLY A 207 -9.09 -0.36 13.17
C GLY A 207 -8.93 0.97 13.89
N GLY A 208 -8.91 0.89 15.22
CA GLY A 208 -8.51 1.98 16.08
C GLY A 208 -7.00 1.98 16.33
N ASN A 209 -6.46 3.10 16.76
CA ASN A 209 -5.04 3.30 17.06
C ASN A 209 -4.07 3.06 15.87
N GLU A 210 -4.55 3.13 14.67
CA GLU A 210 -3.70 3.07 13.49
C GLU A 210 -3.09 4.44 13.23
N MET A 211 -1.84 4.64 13.70
CA MET A 211 -1.19 5.94 13.83
C MET A 211 -2.04 6.95 14.62
N ASN A 212 -2.57 6.49 15.74
CA ASN A 212 -3.45 7.25 16.64
C ASN A 212 -4.74 7.77 15.99
N ARG A 213 -5.26 7.02 15.00
CA ARG A 213 -6.52 7.33 14.29
C ARG A 213 -7.36 6.08 14.12
N ILE A 214 -8.61 6.29 13.71
CA ILE A 214 -9.45 5.22 13.18
C ILE A 214 -9.25 5.22 11.67
N ARG A 215 -8.82 4.07 11.13
CA ARG A 215 -8.53 3.96 9.69
C ARG A 215 -9.19 2.74 9.08
N VAL A 216 -9.39 2.82 7.78
CA VAL A 216 -9.78 1.70 6.93
C VAL A 216 -8.63 1.35 6.03
N PHE A 217 -8.32 0.06 5.96
CA PHE A 217 -7.32 -0.46 5.02
C PHE A 217 -7.87 -1.66 4.28
N THR A 218 -7.49 -1.74 3.00
CA THR A 218 -7.66 -2.95 2.21
C THR A 218 -6.31 -3.66 2.13
N ASN A 219 -6.29 -4.93 2.49
CA ASN A 219 -5.05 -5.72 2.61
C ASN A 219 -4.54 -6.16 1.24
N HIS A 220 -3.82 -5.28 0.56
CA HIS A 220 -3.08 -5.59 -0.66
C HIS A 220 -1.58 -5.74 -0.42
N ASP A 221 -1.12 -5.49 0.81
CA ASP A 221 0.29 -5.52 1.13
C ASP A 221 0.58 -6.14 2.50
N LYS A 222 1.85 -6.38 2.76
CA LYS A 222 2.38 -7.07 3.94
C LYS A 222 2.14 -6.37 5.28
N ARG A 223 1.38 -5.29 5.35
CA ARG A 223 1.13 -4.58 6.61
C ARG A 223 0.39 -5.41 7.63
N TYR A 224 -0.42 -6.34 7.16
CA TYR A 224 -1.15 -7.29 7.99
C TYR A 224 -0.50 -8.68 8.02
N ASP A 225 0.77 -8.79 7.66
CA ASP A 225 1.54 -9.97 7.99
C ASP A 225 1.44 -10.20 9.50
N GLY A 226 1.34 -11.45 9.90
CA GLY A 226 1.12 -11.80 11.30
C GLY A 226 -0.36 -12.03 11.68
N LEU A 227 -1.28 -12.08 10.71
CA LEU A 227 -2.66 -12.45 10.96
C LEU A 227 -2.73 -13.86 11.55
N LEU A 228 -3.22 -13.96 12.79
CA LEU A 228 -3.37 -15.21 13.52
C LEU A 228 -4.69 -15.92 13.20
N GLY A 229 -5.74 -15.15 13.00
CA GLY A 229 -7.09 -15.67 12.77
C GLY A 229 -8.16 -14.63 13.09
N TYR A 230 -9.36 -15.12 13.28
CA TYR A 230 -10.56 -14.32 13.42
C TYR A 230 -11.33 -14.67 14.69
N GLY A 231 -11.72 -13.65 15.43
CA GLY A 231 -12.76 -13.73 16.44
C GLY A 231 -14.14 -13.60 15.80
N VAL A 232 -14.96 -14.65 15.92
CA VAL A 232 -16.28 -14.71 15.26
C VAL A 232 -17.36 -14.21 16.21
N LEU A 233 -18.28 -13.41 15.67
CA LEU A 233 -19.44 -12.92 16.41
C LEU A 233 -20.37 -14.09 16.81
N ALA A 234 -20.92 -14.05 18.02
CA ALA A 234 -22.03 -14.91 18.39
C ALA A 234 -23.31 -14.40 17.71
N GLU A 235 -23.97 -15.25 16.97
CA GLU A 235 -25.26 -15.03 16.33
C GLU A 235 -26.27 -16.04 16.84
#